data_f098b3f23ebac12296162d163d8cc2e6
#
_entry.id   f098b3f23ebac12296162d163d8cc2e6
#
_cell.length_a   1.000
_cell.length_b   1.000
_cell.length_c   1.000
_cell.angle_alpha   90.00
_cell.angle_beta   90.00
_cell.angle_gamma   90.00
#
_symmetry.space_group_name_H-M   'P 1'
#
loop_
_entity.id
_entity.type
_entity.pdbx_description
1 polymer ?
#
loop_
_entity_poly.entity_id
_entity_poly.type
_entity_poly.pdbx_seq_one_letter_code
_entity_poly.pdbx_strand_id
1 'polypeptide(L)'
;MEKNLTTGSVFKAILTFALPYLLSYFLQTLYGMADLYITGRFCGVDSITAVANGSQVMHMLTVIIVGLAMGSTVIIGHAVGAGNMRDAEAAIGNTVTLFMAVSLGFTAVLVAAVRPLVGLIGVPAEAVPGTVQYLTICFIGIPFITAYNIISSIFRGLGDSKSPMYFIAVACAANIALDILFIGPMALGPVGAALGTTLSQTLSVIVALFGIRRHKTGLRLSRQNFRPRKGVLGRIPVSYTHLRAHETCAD
;
A
#
# COMPACT_ATOMS: atom_id res chain seq x y z
N MET A 1 -20.01 6.89 -9.61
CA MET A 1 -21.24 7.15 -8.83
C MET A 1 -20.84 7.06 -7.35
N GLU A 2 -20.73 8.19 -6.70
CA GLU A 2 -20.60 8.26 -5.24
C GLU A 2 -21.84 7.60 -4.64
N LYS A 3 -21.67 6.45 -4.01
CA LYS A 3 -22.78 5.85 -3.25
C LYS A 3 -22.89 6.65 -1.96
N ASN A 4 -24.00 7.37 -1.84
CA ASN A 4 -24.38 8.00 -0.60
C ASN A 4 -24.60 6.89 0.47
N LEU A 5 -23.62 6.68 1.33
CA LEU A 5 -23.65 5.68 2.40
C LEU A 5 -24.50 6.12 3.60
N THR A 6 -25.00 7.36 3.58
CA THR A 6 -25.79 7.92 4.68
C THR A 6 -27.28 7.61 4.58
N THR A 7 -27.72 6.96 3.49
CA THR A 7 -29.14 6.61 3.26
C THR A 7 -29.31 5.13 3.00
N GLY A 8 -30.35 4.52 3.56
CA GLY A 8 -30.71 3.10 3.36
C GLY A 8 -30.32 2.18 4.52
N SER A 9 -30.29 0.86 4.28
CA SER A 9 -29.92 -0.13 5.28
C SER A 9 -28.42 -0.08 5.59
N VAL A 10 -28.06 0.24 6.82
CA VAL A 10 -26.66 0.30 7.31
C VAL A 10 -25.95 -1.04 7.08
N PHE A 11 -26.59 -2.16 7.34
CA PHE A 11 -26.02 -3.50 7.13
C PHE A 11 -25.62 -3.73 5.67
N LYS A 12 -26.51 -3.37 4.73
CA LYS A 12 -26.23 -3.51 3.29
C LYS A 12 -25.10 -2.57 2.83
N ALA A 13 -25.03 -1.36 3.38
CA ALA A 13 -23.95 -0.41 3.10
C ALA A 13 -22.60 -0.95 3.57
N ILE A 14 -22.55 -1.44 4.82
CA ILE A 14 -21.34 -2.05 5.40
C ILE A 14 -20.89 -3.25 4.55
N LEU A 15 -21.78 -4.19 4.24
CA LEU A 15 -21.42 -5.39 3.48
C LEU A 15 -20.91 -5.05 2.07
N THR A 16 -21.57 -4.10 1.39
CA THR A 16 -21.18 -3.66 0.04
C THR A 16 -19.81 -3.00 0.03
N PHE A 17 -19.43 -2.32 1.11
CA PHE A 17 -18.14 -1.67 1.27
C PHE A 17 -17.05 -2.66 1.73
N ALA A 18 -17.38 -3.53 2.69
CA ALA A 18 -16.43 -4.45 3.30
C ALA A 18 -16.00 -5.58 2.35
N LEU A 19 -16.92 -6.09 1.52
CA LEU A 19 -16.60 -7.24 0.65
C LEU A 19 -15.49 -6.94 -0.37
N PRO A 20 -15.50 -5.83 -1.14
CA PRO A 20 -14.39 -5.48 -2.01
C PRO A 20 -13.09 -5.19 -1.26
N TYR A 21 -13.17 -4.65 -0.04
CA TYR A 21 -12.01 -4.40 0.81
C TYR A 21 -11.36 -5.71 1.26
N LEU A 22 -12.16 -6.68 1.74
CA LEU A 22 -11.68 -8.03 2.11
C LEU A 22 -11.06 -8.75 0.91
N LEU A 23 -11.69 -8.64 -0.26
CA LEU A 23 -11.15 -9.23 -1.49
C LEU A 23 -9.82 -8.60 -1.89
N SER A 24 -9.65 -7.29 -1.69
CA SER A 24 -8.36 -6.62 -1.90
C SER A 24 -7.27 -7.18 -1.00
N TYR A 25 -7.60 -7.44 0.26
CA TYR A 25 -6.66 -8.03 1.23
C TYR A 25 -6.31 -9.48 0.88
N PHE A 26 -7.30 -10.25 0.44
CA PHE A 26 -7.09 -11.62 -0.04
C PHE A 26 -6.17 -11.64 -1.26
N LEU A 27 -6.39 -10.76 -2.25
CA LEU A 27 -5.53 -10.65 -3.43
C LEU A 27 -4.09 -10.27 -3.05
N GLN A 28 -3.88 -9.40 -2.07
CA GLN A 28 -2.55 -9.08 -1.56
C GLN A 28 -1.86 -10.29 -0.93
N THR A 29 -2.59 -11.08 -0.17
CA THR A 29 -2.05 -12.33 0.40
C THR A 29 -1.72 -13.33 -0.69
N LEU A 30 -2.59 -13.45 -1.70
CA LEU A 30 -2.43 -14.37 -2.80
C LEU A 30 -1.16 -14.11 -3.61
N TYR A 31 -0.87 -12.84 -3.96
CA TYR A 31 0.35 -12.56 -4.70
C TYR A 31 1.62 -12.82 -3.88
N GLY A 32 1.62 -12.54 -2.57
CA GLY A 32 2.75 -12.89 -1.71
C GLY A 32 2.99 -14.41 -1.60
N MET A 33 1.91 -15.21 -1.62
CA MET A 33 2.02 -16.68 -1.70
C MET A 33 2.53 -17.13 -3.08
N ALA A 34 2.10 -16.47 -4.15
CA ALA A 34 2.55 -16.75 -5.50
C ALA A 34 4.07 -16.50 -5.67
N ASP A 35 4.59 -15.37 -5.14
CA ASP A 35 6.03 -15.08 -5.11
C ASP A 35 6.83 -16.25 -4.52
N LEU A 36 6.41 -16.74 -3.35
CA LEU A 36 7.09 -17.85 -2.68
C LEU A 36 6.96 -19.16 -3.46
N TYR A 37 5.79 -19.45 -4.01
CA TYR A 37 5.55 -20.65 -4.79
C TYR A 37 6.39 -20.67 -6.08
N ILE A 38 6.42 -19.55 -6.82
CA ILE A 38 7.19 -19.44 -8.07
C ILE A 38 8.69 -19.51 -7.74
N THR A 39 9.16 -18.81 -6.71
CA THR A 39 10.55 -18.90 -6.26
C THR A 39 10.90 -20.35 -5.88
N GLY A 40 10.02 -21.02 -5.15
CA GLY A 40 10.22 -22.41 -4.74
C GLY A 40 10.24 -23.41 -5.91
N ARG A 41 9.56 -23.07 -7.01
CA ARG A 41 9.50 -23.95 -8.20
C ARG A 41 10.74 -23.84 -9.08
N PHE A 42 11.36 -22.66 -9.14
CA PHE A 42 12.47 -22.37 -10.08
C PHE A 42 13.82 -22.16 -9.41
N CYS A 43 13.87 -21.91 -8.09
CA CYS A 43 15.10 -21.59 -7.37
C CYS A 43 15.40 -22.56 -6.24
N GLY A 44 16.64 -22.51 -5.72
CA GLY A 44 17.09 -23.30 -4.57
C GLY A 44 16.59 -22.74 -3.22
N VAL A 45 16.86 -23.49 -2.15
CA VAL A 45 16.43 -23.20 -0.77
C VAL A 45 16.89 -21.81 -0.31
N ASP A 46 18.10 -21.38 -0.65
CA ASP A 46 18.66 -20.09 -0.26
C ASP A 46 17.86 -18.93 -0.81
N SER A 47 17.40 -19.06 -2.07
CA SER A 47 16.55 -18.05 -2.72
C SER A 47 15.15 -17.99 -2.09
N ILE A 48 14.56 -19.14 -1.77
CA ILE A 48 13.26 -19.21 -1.07
C ILE A 48 13.39 -18.54 0.31
N THR A 49 14.45 -18.86 1.04
CA THR A 49 14.73 -18.26 2.36
C THR A 49 14.93 -16.76 2.26
N ALA A 50 15.64 -16.30 1.23
CA ALA A 50 15.86 -14.86 0.99
C ALA A 50 14.56 -14.12 0.71
N VAL A 51 13.72 -14.65 -0.19
CA VAL A 51 12.41 -14.04 -0.52
C VAL A 51 11.46 -14.10 0.67
N ALA A 52 11.41 -15.21 1.40
CA ALA A 52 10.54 -15.36 2.57
C ALA A 52 10.87 -14.32 3.67
N ASN A 53 12.15 -14.21 4.05
CA ASN A 53 12.58 -13.22 5.06
C ASN A 53 12.37 -11.78 4.56
N GLY A 54 12.72 -11.51 3.30
CA GLY A 54 12.51 -10.20 2.69
C GLY A 54 11.04 -9.80 2.61
N SER A 55 10.17 -10.72 2.19
CA SER A 55 8.72 -10.51 2.13
C SER A 55 8.11 -10.25 3.50
N GLN A 56 8.59 -10.92 4.54
CA GLN A 56 8.13 -10.69 5.92
C GLN A 56 8.45 -9.27 6.39
N VAL A 57 9.65 -8.77 6.11
CA VAL A 57 10.03 -7.38 6.41
C VAL A 57 9.15 -6.41 5.65
N MET A 58 8.96 -6.63 4.34
CA MET A 58 8.10 -5.79 3.51
C MET A 58 6.64 -5.82 3.95
N HIS A 59 6.13 -6.98 4.40
CA HIS A 59 4.78 -7.10 4.96
C HIS A 59 4.62 -6.23 6.20
N MET A 60 5.56 -6.29 7.14
CA MET A 60 5.55 -5.46 8.35
C MET A 60 5.54 -3.96 8.02
N LEU A 61 6.40 -3.53 7.09
CA LEU A 61 6.44 -2.13 6.64
C LEU A 61 5.12 -1.71 5.98
N THR A 62 4.54 -2.59 5.14
CA THR A 62 3.27 -2.33 4.47
C THR A 62 2.12 -2.19 5.48
N VAL A 63 2.07 -3.02 6.51
CA VAL A 63 1.05 -2.91 7.58
C VAL A 63 1.15 -1.56 8.29
N ILE A 64 2.37 -1.07 8.57
CA ILE A 64 2.58 0.26 9.16
C ILE A 64 2.07 1.36 8.23
N ILE A 65 2.42 1.30 6.93
CA ILE A 65 1.97 2.28 5.93
C ILE A 65 0.44 2.28 5.81
N VAL A 66 -0.18 1.10 5.72
CA VAL A 66 -1.65 0.95 5.64
C VAL A 66 -2.32 1.49 6.90
N GLY A 67 -1.80 1.17 8.07
CA GLY A 67 -2.32 1.67 9.35
C GLY A 67 -2.31 3.20 9.41
N LEU A 68 -1.20 3.82 9.04
CA LEU A 68 -1.09 5.27 8.98
C LEU A 68 -2.05 5.87 7.92
N ALA A 69 -2.18 5.24 6.75
CA ALA A 69 -3.09 5.67 5.69
C ALA A 69 -4.57 5.58 6.08
N MET A 70 -4.94 4.68 7.01
CA MET A 70 -6.29 4.54 7.55
C MET A 70 -6.77 5.83 8.22
N GLY A 71 -5.89 6.54 8.96
CA GLY A 71 -6.22 7.85 9.55
C GLY A 71 -6.68 8.86 8.49
N SER A 72 -6.05 8.85 7.32
CA SER A 72 -6.45 9.71 6.20
C SER A 72 -7.81 9.32 5.62
N THR A 73 -8.11 8.01 5.53
CA THR A 73 -9.45 7.52 5.10
C THR A 73 -10.55 8.09 5.97
N VAL A 74 -10.36 8.09 7.30
CA VAL A 74 -11.35 8.59 8.26
C VAL A 74 -11.56 10.10 8.11
N ILE A 75 -10.48 10.88 8.04
CA ILE A 75 -10.57 12.35 7.90
C ILE A 75 -11.26 12.74 6.60
N ILE A 76 -10.89 12.10 5.50
CA ILE A 76 -11.52 12.33 4.18
C ILE A 76 -13.00 11.93 4.23
N GLY A 77 -13.31 10.76 4.80
CA GLY A 77 -14.68 10.27 4.92
C GLY A 77 -15.57 11.19 5.76
N HIS A 78 -15.06 11.73 6.87
CA HIS A 78 -15.76 12.72 7.68
C HIS A 78 -16.03 14.03 6.92
N ALA A 79 -15.03 14.54 6.21
CA ALA A 79 -15.18 15.78 5.44
C ALA A 79 -16.20 15.61 4.29
N VAL A 80 -16.16 14.47 3.58
CA VAL A 80 -17.11 14.13 2.51
C VAL A 80 -18.52 13.93 3.09
N GLY A 81 -18.65 13.18 4.18
CA GLY A 81 -19.93 12.95 4.86
C GLY A 81 -20.58 14.24 5.39
N ALA A 82 -19.79 15.23 5.81
CA ALA A 82 -20.25 16.54 6.21
C ALA A 82 -20.54 17.49 5.01
N GLY A 83 -20.35 17.05 3.77
CA GLY A 83 -20.51 17.87 2.57
C GLY A 83 -19.42 18.94 2.37
N ASN A 84 -18.37 18.93 3.19
CA ASN A 84 -17.28 19.92 3.12
C ASN A 84 -16.16 19.48 2.19
N MET A 85 -16.37 19.64 0.88
CA MET A 85 -15.42 19.24 -0.15
C MET A 85 -14.08 19.99 -0.07
N ARG A 86 -14.05 21.24 0.44
CA ARG A 86 -12.80 21.99 0.60
C ARG A 86 -11.87 21.35 1.63
N ASP A 87 -12.43 20.86 2.74
CA ASP A 87 -11.66 20.16 3.77
C ASP A 87 -11.22 18.78 3.29
N ALA A 88 -12.07 18.09 2.51
CA ALA A 88 -11.68 16.83 1.87
C ALA A 88 -10.50 17.01 0.90
N GLU A 89 -10.55 18.01 0.02
CA GLU A 89 -9.45 18.34 -0.91
C GLU A 89 -8.16 18.72 -0.17
N ALA A 90 -8.26 19.51 0.91
CA ALA A 90 -7.12 19.86 1.74
C ALA A 90 -6.54 18.63 2.45
N ALA A 91 -7.37 17.74 2.98
CA ALA A 91 -6.95 16.50 3.60
C ALA A 91 -6.23 15.59 2.60
N ILE A 92 -6.77 15.42 1.40
CA ILE A 92 -6.15 14.63 0.31
C ILE A 92 -4.77 15.19 -0.04
N GLY A 93 -4.67 16.48 -0.32
CA GLY A 93 -3.41 17.11 -0.71
C GLY A 93 -2.34 17.00 0.37
N ASN A 94 -2.70 17.25 1.64
CA ASN A 94 -1.76 17.13 2.75
C ASN A 94 -1.35 15.68 3.01
N THR A 95 -2.26 14.71 2.87
CA THR A 95 -1.95 13.28 2.96
C THR A 95 -0.91 12.87 1.93
N VAL A 96 -1.13 13.23 0.65
CA VAL A 96 -0.18 12.90 -0.42
C VAL A 96 1.19 13.50 -0.13
N THR A 97 1.25 14.78 0.22
CA THR A 97 2.53 15.47 0.48
C THR A 97 3.27 14.86 1.67
N LEU A 98 2.58 14.64 2.79
CA LEU A 98 3.17 14.09 4.01
C LEU A 98 3.74 12.69 3.76
N PHE A 99 2.91 11.79 3.23
CA PHE A 99 3.30 10.39 3.07
C PHE A 99 4.37 10.21 2.00
N MET A 100 4.33 10.99 0.90
CA MET A 100 5.40 10.94 -0.10
C MET A 100 6.73 11.45 0.46
N ALA A 101 6.74 12.52 1.25
CA ALA A 101 7.94 13.00 1.91
C ALA A 101 8.49 11.97 2.91
N VAL A 102 7.60 11.39 3.74
CA VAL A 102 7.97 10.34 4.70
C VAL A 102 8.49 9.09 3.97
N SER A 103 7.85 8.66 2.89
CA SER A 103 8.28 7.48 2.14
C SER A 103 9.66 7.64 1.52
N LEU A 104 9.97 8.82 0.99
CA LEU A 104 11.31 9.11 0.46
C LEU A 104 12.38 9.09 1.55
N GLY A 105 12.10 9.69 2.72
CA GLY A 105 12.99 9.63 3.89
C GLY A 105 13.17 8.19 4.38
N PHE A 106 12.10 7.42 4.46
CA PHE A 106 12.12 6.00 4.85
C PHE A 106 12.94 5.16 3.86
N THR A 107 12.75 5.37 2.56
CA THR A 107 13.54 4.71 1.52
C THR A 107 15.02 4.96 1.71
N ALA A 108 15.44 6.21 1.89
CA ALA A 108 16.85 6.56 2.08
C ALA A 108 17.45 5.87 3.31
N VAL A 109 16.75 5.90 4.44
CA VAL A 109 17.19 5.27 5.70
C VAL A 109 17.25 3.74 5.54
N LEU A 110 16.23 3.11 4.99
CA LEU A 110 16.17 1.65 4.88
C LEU A 110 17.19 1.09 3.87
N VAL A 111 17.41 1.78 2.75
CA VAL A 111 18.44 1.39 1.78
C VAL A 111 19.83 1.50 2.41
N ALA A 112 20.11 2.56 3.19
CA ALA A 112 21.37 2.71 3.90
C ALA A 112 21.54 1.65 5.02
N ALA A 113 20.44 1.24 5.65
CA ALA A 113 20.42 0.30 6.78
C ALA A 113 20.13 -1.16 6.38
N VAL A 114 20.06 -1.51 5.09
CA VAL A 114 19.64 -2.85 4.65
C VAL A 114 20.54 -3.96 5.20
N ARG A 115 21.86 -3.77 5.19
CA ARG A 115 22.82 -4.78 5.69
C ARG A 115 22.71 -5.01 7.20
N PRO A 116 22.76 -3.98 8.08
CA PRO A 116 22.56 -4.17 9.51
C PRO A 116 21.17 -4.73 9.83
N LEU A 117 20.13 -4.36 9.08
CA LEU A 117 18.79 -4.91 9.24
C LEU A 117 18.76 -6.42 8.98
N VAL A 118 19.36 -6.88 7.89
CA VAL A 118 19.44 -8.32 7.55
C VAL A 118 20.24 -9.09 8.61
N GLY A 119 21.30 -8.49 9.18
CA GLY A 119 22.04 -9.08 10.29
C GLY A 119 21.20 -9.21 11.58
N LEU A 120 20.33 -8.23 11.86
CA LEU A 120 19.46 -8.22 13.04
C LEU A 120 18.37 -9.29 13.00
N ILE A 121 17.84 -9.60 11.81
CA ILE A 121 16.78 -10.62 11.64
C ILE A 121 17.32 -12.06 11.69
N GLY A 122 18.63 -12.25 11.74
CA GLY A 122 19.24 -13.57 11.85
C GLY A 122 19.06 -14.46 10.61
N VAL A 123 19.12 -13.86 9.40
CA VAL A 123 19.06 -14.60 8.15
C VAL A 123 20.23 -15.56 8.01
N PRO A 124 20.03 -16.84 7.62
CA PRO A 124 21.12 -17.77 7.36
C PRO A 124 22.15 -17.21 6.37
N ALA A 125 23.43 -17.49 6.60
CA ALA A 125 24.55 -16.86 5.86
C ALA A 125 24.43 -17.02 4.34
N GLU A 126 23.94 -18.18 3.88
CA GLU A 126 23.74 -18.52 2.48
C GLU A 126 22.66 -17.65 1.82
N ALA A 127 21.63 -17.25 2.58
CA ALA A 127 20.51 -16.43 2.09
C ALA A 127 20.75 -14.92 2.23
N VAL A 128 21.76 -14.46 3.00
CA VAL A 128 22.05 -13.04 3.23
C VAL A 128 22.19 -12.24 1.92
N PRO A 129 23.00 -12.67 0.93
CA PRO A 129 23.16 -11.90 -0.30
C PRO A 129 21.84 -11.70 -1.05
N GLY A 130 21.04 -12.76 -1.18
CA GLY A 130 19.73 -12.72 -1.82
C GLY A 130 18.74 -11.81 -1.07
N THR A 131 18.72 -11.89 0.28
CA THR A 131 17.86 -11.04 1.11
C THR A 131 18.23 -9.57 0.99
N VAL A 132 19.51 -9.22 0.98
CA VAL A 132 19.99 -7.84 0.80
C VAL A 132 19.58 -7.30 -0.56
N GLN A 133 19.74 -8.08 -1.63
CA GLN A 133 19.33 -7.68 -2.98
C GLN A 133 17.82 -7.49 -3.06
N TYR A 134 17.04 -8.45 -2.55
CA TYR A 134 15.58 -8.38 -2.52
C TYR A 134 15.10 -7.13 -1.79
N LEU A 135 15.56 -6.92 -0.55
CA LEU A 135 15.15 -5.77 0.26
C LEU A 135 15.60 -4.44 -0.33
N THR A 136 16.79 -4.36 -0.93
CA THR A 136 17.27 -3.12 -1.56
C THR A 136 16.31 -2.68 -2.67
N ILE A 137 15.90 -3.59 -3.53
CA ILE A 137 14.98 -3.30 -4.64
C ILE A 137 13.60 -2.92 -4.09
N CYS A 138 13.08 -3.69 -3.13
CA CYS A 138 11.78 -3.42 -2.51
C CYS A 138 11.79 -2.08 -1.74
N PHE A 139 12.86 -1.72 -1.06
CA PHE A 139 12.98 -0.43 -0.36
C PHE A 139 12.98 0.75 -1.33
N ILE A 140 13.64 0.63 -2.49
CA ILE A 140 13.53 1.60 -3.58
C ILE A 140 12.08 1.71 -4.08
N GLY A 141 11.32 0.60 -4.02
CA GLY A 141 9.90 0.52 -4.37
C GLY A 141 8.94 1.13 -3.35
N ILE A 142 9.36 1.44 -2.11
CA ILE A 142 8.49 1.97 -1.03
C ILE A 142 7.67 3.20 -1.46
N PRO A 143 8.19 4.20 -2.20
CA PRO A 143 7.39 5.32 -2.65
C PRO A 143 6.18 4.91 -3.51
N PHE A 144 6.32 3.89 -4.34
CA PHE A 144 5.22 3.38 -5.18
C PHE A 144 4.19 2.61 -4.35
N ILE A 145 4.66 1.77 -3.40
CA ILE A 145 3.80 1.07 -2.45
C ILE A 145 3.00 2.08 -1.62
N THR A 146 3.66 3.12 -1.13
CA THR A 146 3.03 4.21 -0.37
C THR A 146 2.02 4.97 -1.23
N ALA A 147 2.36 5.32 -2.47
CA ALA A 147 1.46 6.01 -3.40
C ALA A 147 0.19 5.18 -3.66
N TYR A 148 0.32 3.87 -3.90
CA TYR A 148 -0.83 2.97 -4.05
C TYR A 148 -1.73 2.99 -2.80
N ASN A 149 -1.14 2.87 -1.60
CA ASN A 149 -1.89 2.85 -0.34
C ASN A 149 -2.60 4.17 -0.06
N ILE A 150 -1.97 5.31 -0.37
CA ILE A 150 -2.59 6.64 -0.27
C ILE A 150 -3.78 6.76 -1.23
N ILE A 151 -3.59 6.40 -2.50
CA ILE A 151 -4.67 6.45 -3.50
C ILE A 151 -5.83 5.57 -3.05
N SER A 152 -5.56 4.36 -2.61
CA SER A 152 -6.56 3.44 -2.09
C SER A 152 -7.29 4.00 -0.86
N SER A 153 -6.56 4.67 0.04
CA SER A 153 -7.10 5.36 1.22
C SER A 153 -8.04 6.50 0.83
N ILE A 154 -7.66 7.30 -0.17
CA ILE A 154 -8.49 8.38 -0.71
C ILE A 154 -9.79 7.83 -1.28
N PHE A 155 -9.74 6.80 -2.14
CA PHE A 155 -10.93 6.19 -2.70
C PHE A 155 -11.84 5.62 -1.62
N ARG A 156 -11.30 4.95 -0.61
CA ARG A 156 -12.06 4.45 0.54
C ARG A 156 -12.71 5.59 1.33
N GLY A 157 -11.99 6.68 1.57
CA GLY A 157 -12.55 7.89 2.20
C GLY A 157 -13.67 8.53 1.41
N LEU A 158 -13.65 8.42 0.08
CA LEU A 158 -14.73 8.85 -0.82
C LEU A 158 -15.91 7.86 -0.89
N GLY A 159 -15.85 6.74 -0.16
CA GLY A 159 -16.89 5.69 -0.16
C GLY A 159 -16.76 4.68 -1.30
N ASP A 160 -15.67 4.70 -2.06
CA ASP A 160 -15.40 3.75 -3.14
C ASP A 160 -14.34 2.71 -2.70
N SER A 161 -14.80 1.52 -2.34
CA SER A 161 -13.96 0.37 -2.04
C SER A 161 -13.69 -0.54 -3.26
N LYS A 162 -14.42 -0.35 -4.37
CA LYS A 162 -14.29 -1.19 -5.56
C LYS A 162 -13.08 -0.82 -6.41
N SER A 163 -12.83 0.48 -6.60
CA SER A 163 -11.70 0.94 -7.40
C SER A 163 -10.35 0.44 -6.87
N PRO A 164 -10.02 0.52 -5.56
CA PRO A 164 -8.82 -0.08 -5.00
C PRO A 164 -8.72 -1.60 -5.23
N MET A 165 -9.85 -2.32 -5.17
CA MET A 165 -9.89 -3.75 -5.46
C MET A 165 -9.46 -4.06 -6.90
N TYR A 166 -9.91 -3.27 -7.88
CA TYR A 166 -9.48 -3.46 -9.27
C TYR A 166 -8.01 -3.12 -9.46
N PHE A 167 -7.51 -2.09 -8.80
CA PHE A 167 -6.09 -1.72 -8.89
C PHE A 167 -5.19 -2.83 -8.37
N ILE A 168 -5.54 -3.45 -7.24
CA ILE A 168 -4.75 -4.55 -6.68
C ILE A 168 -4.91 -5.84 -7.49
N ALA A 169 -6.08 -6.08 -8.10
CA ALA A 169 -6.27 -7.23 -8.99
C ALA A 169 -5.33 -7.15 -10.21
N VAL A 170 -5.20 -5.96 -10.81
CA VAL A 170 -4.24 -5.72 -11.90
C VAL A 170 -2.80 -5.91 -11.40
N ALA A 171 -2.45 -5.39 -10.21
CA ALA A 171 -1.13 -5.58 -9.63
C ALA A 171 -0.82 -7.07 -9.37
N CYS A 172 -1.78 -7.81 -8.83
CA CYS A 172 -1.63 -9.25 -8.56
C CYS A 172 -1.38 -10.05 -9.85
N ALA A 173 -2.17 -9.81 -10.90
CA ALA A 173 -1.98 -10.46 -12.18
C ALA A 173 -0.63 -10.10 -12.82
N ALA A 174 -0.24 -8.84 -12.77
CA ALA A 174 1.04 -8.37 -13.28
C ALA A 174 2.23 -8.95 -12.48
N ASN A 175 2.12 -9.00 -11.15
CA ASN A 175 3.15 -9.57 -10.29
C ASN A 175 3.40 -11.04 -10.65
N ILE A 176 2.35 -11.87 -10.68
CA ILE A 176 2.47 -13.30 -11.04
C ILE A 176 3.10 -13.46 -12.42
N ALA A 177 2.69 -12.66 -13.41
CA ALA A 177 3.25 -12.75 -14.76
C ALA A 177 4.73 -12.33 -14.79
N LEU A 178 5.11 -11.27 -14.07
CA LEU A 178 6.49 -10.80 -13.98
C LEU A 178 7.39 -11.77 -13.21
N ASP A 179 6.87 -12.39 -12.14
CA ASP A 179 7.61 -13.38 -11.37
C ASP A 179 7.91 -14.63 -12.22
N ILE A 180 6.92 -15.13 -12.95
CA ILE A 180 7.14 -16.24 -13.88
C ILE A 180 8.21 -15.87 -14.91
N LEU A 181 8.18 -14.64 -15.42
CA LEU A 181 9.15 -14.17 -16.42
C LEU A 181 10.56 -13.99 -15.84
N PHE A 182 10.67 -13.32 -14.69
CA PHE A 182 11.98 -12.95 -14.12
C PHE A 182 12.64 -14.10 -13.37
N ILE A 183 11.86 -14.91 -12.67
CA ILE A 183 12.38 -16.02 -11.87
C ILE A 183 12.56 -17.28 -12.75
N GLY A 184 11.64 -17.53 -13.69
CA GLY A 184 11.70 -18.67 -14.60
C GLY A 184 12.78 -18.47 -15.68
N PRO A 185 12.44 -18.01 -16.90
CA PRO A 185 13.38 -17.96 -18.03
C PRO A 185 14.58 -17.03 -17.81
N MET A 186 14.42 -15.92 -17.04
CA MET A 186 15.54 -15.01 -16.77
C MET A 186 16.42 -15.43 -15.60
N ALA A 187 15.98 -16.40 -14.78
CA ALA A 187 16.72 -16.97 -13.66
C ALA A 187 17.29 -15.92 -12.66
N LEU A 188 16.56 -14.81 -12.44
CA LEU A 188 17.00 -13.70 -11.57
C LEU A 188 16.81 -14.01 -10.08
N GLY A 189 16.17 -15.11 -9.69
CA GLY A 189 15.97 -15.53 -8.31
C GLY A 189 15.31 -14.44 -7.44
N PRO A 190 15.88 -14.12 -6.24
CA PRO A 190 15.32 -13.12 -5.34
C PRO A 190 15.22 -11.70 -5.96
N VAL A 191 16.12 -11.34 -6.86
CA VAL A 191 16.08 -10.08 -7.61
C VAL A 191 14.84 -10.05 -8.51
N GLY A 192 14.52 -11.17 -9.16
CA GLY A 192 13.34 -11.30 -10.01
C GLY A 192 12.03 -11.09 -9.23
N ALA A 193 11.89 -11.73 -8.07
CA ALA A 193 10.74 -11.56 -7.18
C ALA A 193 10.59 -10.10 -6.71
N ALA A 194 11.69 -9.46 -6.30
CA ALA A 194 11.67 -8.06 -5.88
C ALA A 194 11.28 -7.09 -7.01
N LEU A 195 11.77 -7.32 -8.22
CA LEU A 195 11.41 -6.56 -9.42
C LEU A 195 9.94 -6.78 -9.78
N GLY A 196 9.46 -8.03 -9.76
CA GLY A 196 8.05 -8.37 -10.00
C GLY A 196 7.13 -7.59 -9.07
N THR A 197 7.43 -7.62 -7.77
CA THR A 197 6.67 -6.89 -6.75
C THR A 197 6.72 -5.36 -6.98
N THR A 198 7.91 -4.80 -7.20
CA THR A 198 8.06 -3.33 -7.34
C THR A 198 7.42 -2.81 -8.61
N LEU A 199 7.59 -3.50 -9.73
CA LEU A 199 7.03 -3.10 -11.03
C LEU A 199 5.50 -3.27 -11.06
N SER A 200 4.97 -4.35 -10.47
CA SER A 200 3.51 -4.55 -10.37
C SER A 200 2.84 -3.46 -9.54
N GLN A 201 3.45 -3.04 -8.43
CA GLN A 201 2.96 -1.91 -7.62
C GLN A 201 3.04 -0.59 -8.39
N THR A 202 4.11 -0.36 -9.14
CA THR A 202 4.24 0.81 -10.02
C THR A 202 3.13 0.83 -11.08
N LEU A 203 2.86 -0.31 -11.71
CA LEU A 203 1.78 -0.44 -12.67
C LEU A 203 0.41 -0.15 -12.03
N SER A 204 0.19 -0.65 -10.81
CA SER A 204 -1.04 -0.38 -10.05
C SER A 204 -1.24 1.12 -9.80
N VAL A 205 -0.17 1.84 -9.45
CA VAL A 205 -0.21 3.32 -9.29
C VAL A 205 -0.56 4.00 -10.60
N ILE A 206 0.04 3.59 -11.72
CA ILE A 206 -0.27 4.14 -13.05
C ILE A 206 -1.74 3.94 -13.40
N VAL A 207 -2.26 2.71 -13.20
CA VAL A 207 -3.66 2.38 -13.45
C VAL A 207 -4.59 3.20 -12.54
N ALA A 208 -4.23 3.36 -11.26
CA ALA A 208 -4.98 4.16 -10.31
C ALA A 208 -5.02 5.65 -10.68
N LEU A 209 -3.89 6.22 -11.12
CA LEU A 209 -3.82 7.61 -11.60
C LEU A 209 -4.67 7.81 -12.88
N PHE A 210 -4.67 6.81 -13.76
CA PHE A 210 -5.53 6.83 -14.94
C PHE A 210 -7.02 6.74 -14.55
N GLY A 211 -7.33 5.92 -13.54
CA GLY A 211 -8.66 5.83 -12.94
C GLY A 211 -9.14 7.17 -12.39
N ILE A 212 -8.29 7.89 -11.63
CA ILE A 212 -8.61 9.22 -11.09
C ILE A 212 -8.94 10.22 -12.21
N ARG A 213 -8.17 10.20 -13.31
CA ARG A 213 -8.42 11.08 -14.46
C ARG A 213 -9.73 10.79 -15.18
N ARG A 214 -10.14 9.52 -15.24
CA ARG A 214 -11.40 9.10 -15.89
C ARG A 214 -12.63 9.29 -15.00
N HIS A 215 -12.51 9.04 -13.70
CA HIS A 215 -13.55 9.30 -12.74
C HIS A 215 -13.61 10.81 -12.44
N LYS A 216 -14.69 11.45 -12.84
CA LYS A 216 -15.02 12.82 -12.41
C LYS A 216 -15.41 12.76 -10.91
N THR A 217 -14.43 12.71 -10.04
CA THR A 217 -14.64 12.64 -8.57
C THR A 217 -15.19 13.93 -7.97
N GLY A 218 -15.55 14.91 -8.77
CA GLY A 218 -16.02 16.21 -8.28
C GLY A 218 -14.95 17.04 -7.54
N LEU A 219 -13.81 16.44 -7.23
CA LEU A 219 -12.71 17.06 -6.49
C LEU A 219 -11.87 17.95 -7.42
N ARG A 220 -11.68 19.19 -7.04
CA ARG A 220 -10.78 20.14 -7.73
C ARG A 220 -9.47 20.26 -6.95
N LEU A 221 -8.57 19.30 -7.14
CA LEU A 221 -7.25 19.35 -6.53
C LEU A 221 -6.44 20.50 -7.16
N SER A 222 -6.24 21.55 -6.38
CA SER A 222 -5.37 22.70 -6.71
C SER A 222 -3.98 22.50 -6.13
N ARG A 223 -2.95 23.09 -6.74
CA ARG A 223 -1.58 23.09 -6.19
C ARG A 223 -1.52 23.65 -4.76
N GLN A 224 -2.48 24.49 -4.34
CA GLN A 224 -2.56 25.01 -2.98
C GLN A 224 -2.96 23.95 -1.94
N ASN A 225 -3.66 22.88 -2.35
CA ASN A 225 -4.08 21.79 -1.46
C ASN A 225 -2.89 20.92 -1.03
N PHE A 226 -1.80 20.92 -1.81
CA PHE A 226 -0.55 20.18 -1.49
C PHE A 226 0.39 20.96 -0.55
N ARG A 227 0.07 22.22 -0.18
CA ARG A 227 0.87 22.95 0.81
C ARG A 227 0.57 22.44 2.22
N PRO A 228 1.60 22.09 3.00
CA PRO A 228 1.41 21.56 4.36
C PRO A 228 0.66 22.57 5.25
N ARG A 229 -0.50 22.16 5.77
CA ARG A 229 -1.27 22.95 6.75
C ARG A 229 -1.15 22.30 8.12
N LYS A 230 -0.54 22.97 9.08
CA LYS A 230 -0.29 22.46 10.45
C LYS A 230 -1.55 21.89 11.12
N GLY A 231 -2.72 22.51 10.91
CA GLY A 231 -3.99 22.05 11.49
C GLY A 231 -4.52 20.73 10.91
N VAL A 232 -4.19 20.38 9.66
CA VAL A 232 -4.57 19.12 9.00
C VAL A 232 -3.55 18.03 9.31
N LEU A 233 -2.26 18.37 9.23
CA LEU A 233 -1.16 17.46 9.51
C LEU A 233 -1.20 16.88 10.92
N GLY A 234 -1.57 17.69 11.94
CA GLY A 234 -1.68 17.23 13.32
C GLY A 234 -2.83 16.26 13.58
N ARG A 235 -3.89 16.29 12.76
CA ARG A 235 -5.06 15.41 12.92
C ARG A 235 -4.86 14.01 12.34
N ILE A 236 -4.00 13.85 11.34
CA ILE A 236 -3.77 12.56 10.67
C ILE A 236 -3.24 11.49 11.65
N PRO A 237 -2.13 11.71 12.40
CA PRO A 237 -1.64 10.73 13.37
C PRO A 237 -2.54 10.59 14.60
N VAL A 238 -3.20 11.66 15.04
CA VAL A 238 -4.08 11.66 16.23
C VAL A 238 -5.34 10.83 15.98
N SER A 239 -5.93 10.88 14.78
CA SER A 239 -7.08 10.03 14.44
C SER A 239 -6.76 8.53 14.50
N TYR A 240 -5.51 8.15 14.18
CA TYR A 240 -5.08 6.75 14.31
C TYR A 240 -4.96 6.31 15.78
N THR A 241 -4.36 7.14 16.63
CA THR A 241 -4.18 6.81 18.06
C THR A 241 -5.50 6.79 18.81
N HIS A 242 -6.44 7.67 18.48
CA HIS A 242 -7.79 7.67 19.08
C HIS A 242 -8.62 6.44 18.71
N LEU A 243 -8.57 6.00 17.45
CA LEU A 243 -9.26 4.77 17.01
C LEU A 243 -8.72 3.55 17.77
N ARG A 244 -7.40 3.43 17.91
CA ARG A 244 -6.79 2.31 18.63
C ARG A 244 -7.05 2.34 20.13
N ALA A 245 -7.13 3.51 20.75
CA ALA A 245 -7.47 3.65 22.17
C ALA A 245 -8.93 3.24 22.46
N HIS A 246 -9.86 3.50 21.55
CA HIS A 246 -11.25 3.05 21.68
C HIS A 246 -11.41 1.54 21.47
N GLU A 247 -10.63 0.90 20.62
CA GLU A 247 -10.63 -0.56 20.45
C GLU A 247 -10.07 -1.29 21.69
N THR A 248 -9.09 -0.70 22.39
CA THR A 248 -8.48 -1.29 23.59
C THR A 248 -9.25 -0.99 24.88
N CYS A 249 -10.22 -0.09 24.88
CA CYS A 249 -11.07 0.21 26.05
C CYS A 249 -12.45 -0.46 26.00
N ALA A 250 -12.70 -1.32 25.00
CA ALA A 250 -13.97 -2.03 24.84
C ALA A 250 -13.91 -3.52 25.29
N ASP A 251 -12.79 -3.93 25.92
CA ASP A 251 -12.62 -5.24 26.57
C ASP A 251 -12.79 -5.15 28.09
#